data_69fd1dd9a5f9ed6237bf1cd3f305e909
#
_entry.id   69fd1dd9a5f9ed6237bf1cd3f305e909
#
_cell.length_a   1.000
_cell.length_b   1.000
_cell.length_c   1.000
_cell.angle_alpha   90.00
_cell.angle_beta   90.00
_cell.angle_gamma   90.00
#
_symmetry.space_group_name_H-M   'P 1'
#
loop_
_entity.id
_entity.type
_entity.pdbx_description
1 polymer ?
#
loop_
_entity_poly.entity_id
_entity_poly.type
_entity_poly.pdbx_seq_one_letter_code
_entity_poly.pdbx_strand_id
1 'polypeptide(L)'
;MTKTKYFLIAVTALFLTPTDSGLQLLRAAGSHSVAVGAQYDTTHVYVPPEEFDRFVASLIATFGGTASKQGVFTVTPTPSSTKSQLVLTPVGTVSVFGFKTPIPYPFGLERTGYLVTDLETAVRAARNSGADVLVTPFDDPIGKDAIIQWPGGVNTQLYWHTKAPAYPALRTIPENRVYVSPDRVGAFVRSFLALSHGTTVSDDAHASGVEIGMPAETYRRIRITSTFGKLTVLVSNGHLPYPYGREMTGYEVDNVPETLSRARSAGVVVLVPPYESDGRSAALVQFPGGYVAEIHSIIAGSSHQ
;
A
#
# COMPACT_ATOMS: atom_id res chain seq x y z
N MET A 1 57.07 25.88 -71.50
CA MET A 1 55.64 25.64 -71.69
C MET A 1 55.28 24.31 -71.02
N THR A 2 54.86 24.39 -69.75
CA THR A 2 54.56 23.17 -68.94
C THR A 2 53.12 23.25 -68.52
N LYS A 3 52.29 22.33 -68.96
CA LYS A 3 50.85 22.24 -68.68
C LYS A 3 50.66 21.49 -67.37
N THR A 4 50.14 22.16 -66.33
CA THR A 4 49.74 21.59 -65.06
C THR A 4 48.32 21.04 -65.21
N LYS A 5 48.14 19.74 -64.97
CA LYS A 5 46.82 19.06 -64.92
C LYS A 5 46.30 19.14 -63.49
N TYR A 6 45.13 19.69 -63.30
CA TYR A 6 44.39 19.62 -62.05
C TYR A 6 43.60 18.30 -61.96
N PHE A 7 43.82 17.53 -60.91
CA PHE A 7 43.06 16.33 -60.63
C PHE A 7 41.96 16.70 -59.62
N LEU A 8 40.69 16.54 -60.06
CA LEU A 8 39.53 16.80 -59.20
C LEU A 8 39.19 15.55 -58.43
N ILE A 9 39.38 15.57 -57.12
CA ILE A 9 38.99 14.45 -56.22
C ILE A 9 37.53 14.76 -55.78
N ALA A 10 36.60 13.95 -56.26
CA ALA A 10 35.24 13.95 -55.80
C ALA A 10 35.17 13.20 -54.44
N VAL A 11 34.88 13.95 -53.35
CA VAL A 11 34.60 13.35 -52.04
C VAL A 11 33.12 13.00 -52.00
N THR A 12 32.81 11.71 -52.08
CA THR A 12 31.45 11.21 -51.89
C THR A 12 31.19 11.11 -50.39
N ALA A 13 30.38 12.07 -49.86
CA ALA A 13 29.92 11.98 -48.48
C ALA A 13 28.84 10.91 -48.35
N LEU A 14 29.20 9.82 -47.65
CA LEU A 14 28.24 8.76 -47.27
C LEU A 14 27.42 9.27 -46.08
N PHE A 15 26.18 9.67 -46.33
CA PHE A 15 25.22 9.93 -45.23
C PHE A 15 24.76 8.57 -44.67
N LEU A 16 25.31 8.18 -43.52
CA LEU A 16 24.76 7.13 -42.69
C LEU A 16 23.49 7.67 -42.02
N THR A 17 22.34 7.25 -42.49
CA THR A 17 21.06 7.41 -41.78
C THR A 17 21.13 6.56 -40.52
N PRO A 18 20.83 7.11 -39.31
CA PRO A 18 20.74 6.26 -38.13
C PRO A 18 19.56 5.32 -38.31
N THR A 19 19.84 4.02 -38.32
CA THR A 19 18.80 2.99 -38.37
C THR A 19 17.99 3.05 -37.08
N ASP A 20 16.69 3.10 -37.25
CA ASP A 20 15.64 3.19 -36.21
C ASP A 20 15.65 2.03 -35.18
N SER A 21 16.56 1.07 -35.34
CA SER A 21 16.71 -0.13 -34.50
C SER A 21 17.26 0.16 -33.10
N GLY A 22 17.96 1.29 -32.89
CA GLY A 22 18.52 1.67 -31.59
C GLY A 22 17.49 2.29 -30.66
N LEU A 23 16.46 2.97 -31.17
CA LEU A 23 15.39 3.56 -30.38
C LEU A 23 14.32 2.52 -29.97
N GLN A 24 14.17 1.43 -30.73
CA GLN A 24 13.23 0.37 -30.37
C GLN A 24 13.78 -0.55 -29.25
N LEU A 25 15.09 -0.70 -29.11
CA LEU A 25 15.69 -1.45 -28.01
C LEU A 25 15.62 -0.73 -26.67
N LEU A 26 15.53 0.60 -26.65
CA LEU A 26 15.29 1.39 -25.43
C LEU A 26 13.79 1.44 -25.03
N ARG A 27 12.88 1.10 -25.94
CA ARG A 27 11.43 0.99 -25.66
C ARG A 27 10.99 -0.41 -25.23
N ALA A 28 11.84 -1.42 -25.38
CA ALA A 28 11.53 -2.83 -25.04
C ALA A 28 12.08 -3.29 -23.68
N ALA A 29 12.68 -2.40 -22.89
CA ALA A 29 12.78 -2.61 -21.45
C ALA A 29 11.41 -2.28 -20.86
N GLY A 30 10.41 -3.13 -21.08
CA GLY A 30 9.15 -3.10 -20.37
C GLY A 30 9.49 -3.09 -18.88
N SER A 31 9.13 -2.01 -18.18
CA SER A 31 9.32 -1.91 -16.74
C SER A 31 8.47 -3.02 -16.12
N HIS A 32 9.10 -4.15 -15.82
CA HIS A 32 8.43 -5.22 -15.08
C HIS A 32 8.01 -4.65 -13.74
N SER A 33 6.72 -4.81 -13.38
CA SER A 33 6.24 -4.47 -12.06
C SER A 33 7.13 -5.13 -11.01
N VAL A 34 7.56 -4.37 -10.01
CA VAL A 34 8.30 -4.92 -8.88
C VAL A 34 7.39 -5.68 -7.92
N ALA A 35 6.07 -5.53 -8.01
CA ALA A 35 5.09 -6.21 -7.17
C ALA A 35 4.94 -7.67 -7.55
N VAL A 36 4.78 -8.55 -6.55
CA VAL A 36 4.34 -9.94 -6.76
C VAL A 36 2.84 -9.96 -7.05
N GLY A 37 2.05 -9.13 -6.38
CA GLY A 37 0.63 -8.97 -6.59
C GLY A 37 -0.14 -8.68 -5.31
N ALA A 38 -1.22 -7.92 -5.42
CA ALA A 38 -2.03 -7.42 -4.32
C ALA A 38 -2.56 -8.51 -3.36
N GLN A 39 -2.69 -9.73 -3.82
CA GLN A 39 -3.10 -10.87 -2.97
C GLN A 39 -2.10 -11.16 -1.85
N TYR A 40 -0.83 -10.83 -2.06
CA TYR A 40 0.26 -11.14 -1.14
C TYR A 40 0.66 -9.97 -0.27
N ASP A 41 0.11 -8.78 -0.52
CA ASP A 41 0.36 -7.61 0.28
C ASP A 41 -0.30 -7.76 1.65
N THR A 42 0.28 -7.15 2.66
CA THR A 42 -0.16 -7.31 4.03
C THR A 42 -0.50 -5.98 4.68
N THR A 43 -1.57 -5.99 5.47
CA THR A 43 -1.80 -4.94 6.46
C THR A 43 -0.91 -5.20 7.66
N HIS A 44 -0.16 -4.21 8.11
CA HIS A 44 0.67 -4.29 9.32
C HIS A 44 -0.09 -3.76 10.52
N VAL A 45 -0.23 -4.59 11.54
CA VAL A 45 -0.93 -4.25 12.77
C VAL A 45 -0.02 -4.46 13.97
N TYR A 46 0.19 -3.40 14.71
CA TYR A 46 0.98 -3.37 15.93
C TYR A 46 0.04 -3.27 17.13
N VAL A 47 0.08 -4.29 17.99
CA VAL A 47 -0.76 -4.35 19.19
C VAL A 47 0.11 -4.59 20.44
N PRO A 48 -0.33 -4.15 21.63
CA PRO A 48 0.30 -4.56 22.88
C PRO A 48 0.39 -6.08 22.96
N PRO A 49 1.53 -6.66 23.40
CA PRO A 49 1.71 -8.12 23.44
C PRO A 49 0.64 -8.88 24.24
N GLU A 50 0.07 -8.25 25.26
CA GLU A 50 -1.04 -8.77 26.07
C GLU A 50 -2.38 -8.82 25.34
N GLU A 51 -2.60 -7.94 24.36
CA GLU A 51 -3.83 -7.90 23.54
C GLU A 51 -3.71 -8.75 22.27
N PHE A 52 -2.55 -9.29 21.98
CA PHE A 52 -2.23 -9.96 20.71
C PHE A 52 -3.21 -11.09 20.36
N ASP A 53 -3.40 -12.05 21.29
CA ASP A 53 -4.24 -13.21 21.02
C ASP A 53 -5.72 -12.82 20.90
N ARG A 54 -6.15 -11.84 21.70
CA ARG A 54 -7.48 -11.27 21.65
C ARG A 54 -7.73 -10.55 20.32
N PHE A 55 -6.75 -9.79 19.83
CA PHE A 55 -6.82 -9.16 18.53
C PHE A 55 -6.97 -10.18 17.40
N VAL A 56 -6.11 -11.21 17.34
CA VAL A 56 -6.15 -12.25 16.31
C VAL A 56 -7.49 -12.98 16.32
N ALA A 57 -7.98 -13.35 17.50
CA ALA A 57 -9.27 -14.02 17.64
C ALA A 57 -10.44 -13.12 17.15
N SER A 58 -10.41 -11.82 17.49
CA SER A 58 -11.44 -10.87 17.07
C SER A 58 -11.45 -10.64 15.56
N LEU A 59 -10.27 -10.60 14.93
CA LEU A 59 -10.14 -10.42 13.48
C LEU A 59 -10.75 -11.64 12.73
N ILE A 60 -10.39 -12.86 13.16
CA ILE A 60 -10.93 -14.10 12.59
C ILE A 60 -12.45 -14.21 12.83
N ALA A 61 -12.94 -13.86 14.00
CA ALA A 61 -14.37 -13.88 14.30
C ALA A 61 -15.16 -12.87 13.43
N THR A 62 -14.54 -11.73 13.09
CA THR A 62 -15.17 -10.69 12.26
C THR A 62 -15.21 -11.08 10.79
N PHE A 63 -14.09 -11.52 10.22
CA PHE A 63 -13.92 -11.70 8.77
C PHE A 63 -13.87 -13.17 8.33
N GLY A 64 -13.70 -14.10 9.27
CA GLY A 64 -13.36 -15.48 8.96
C GLY A 64 -11.88 -15.66 8.67
N GLY A 65 -11.50 -16.85 8.20
CA GLY A 65 -10.12 -17.16 7.82
C GLY A 65 -9.37 -17.97 8.86
N THR A 66 -8.05 -17.94 8.79
CA THR A 66 -7.13 -18.73 9.62
C THR A 66 -5.90 -17.91 10.03
N ALA A 67 -5.16 -18.37 11.01
CA ALA A 67 -3.88 -17.80 11.39
C ALA A 67 -2.75 -18.82 11.23
N SER A 68 -1.56 -18.33 10.90
CA SER A 68 -0.33 -19.13 10.91
C SER A 68 0.04 -19.52 12.34
N LYS A 69 1.04 -20.39 12.50
CA LYS A 69 1.65 -20.64 13.81
C LYS A 69 2.26 -19.33 14.32
N GLN A 70 1.95 -19.00 15.58
CA GLN A 70 2.57 -17.88 16.28
C GLN A 70 4.04 -18.16 16.62
N GLY A 71 4.89 -17.16 16.54
CA GLY A 71 6.30 -17.23 16.91
C GLY A 71 6.79 -15.95 17.59
N VAL A 72 8.02 -15.99 18.07
CA VAL A 72 8.75 -14.83 18.58
C VAL A 72 10.01 -14.67 17.74
N PHE A 73 10.17 -13.52 17.12
CA PHE A 73 11.20 -13.24 16.14
C PHE A 73 11.87 -11.89 16.37
N THR A 74 13.06 -11.71 15.83
CA THR A 74 13.65 -10.40 15.57
C THR A 74 13.24 -9.99 14.14
N VAL A 75 12.40 -8.96 14.03
CA VAL A 75 11.84 -8.48 12.76
C VAL A 75 12.36 -7.07 12.39
N THR A 76 13.47 -6.67 13.00
CA THR A 76 14.10 -5.37 12.81
C THR A 76 15.62 -5.56 12.68
N PRO A 77 16.35 -4.66 12.00
CA PRO A 77 17.81 -4.79 11.84
C PRO A 77 18.59 -4.60 13.17
N THR A 78 17.91 -4.11 14.19
CA THR A 78 18.44 -3.99 15.55
C THR A 78 17.83 -5.06 16.46
N PRO A 79 18.46 -5.44 17.57
CA PRO A 79 17.90 -6.45 18.46
C PRO A 79 16.49 -6.09 18.93
N SER A 80 15.55 -6.98 18.67
CA SER A 80 14.15 -6.87 19.12
C SER A 80 13.57 -8.25 19.44
N SER A 81 12.48 -8.26 20.18
CA SER A 81 11.71 -9.48 20.46
C SER A 81 10.24 -9.20 20.16
N THR A 82 9.72 -9.83 19.12
CA THR A 82 8.39 -9.55 18.59
C THR A 82 7.59 -10.83 18.47
N LYS A 83 6.44 -10.90 19.16
CA LYS A 83 5.41 -11.90 18.92
C LYS A 83 4.82 -11.61 17.56
N SER A 84 4.82 -12.56 16.63
CA SER A 84 4.35 -12.35 15.26
C SER A 84 3.49 -13.51 14.79
N GLN A 85 2.47 -13.17 13.99
CA GLN A 85 1.54 -14.11 13.38
C GLN A 85 0.92 -13.52 12.13
N LEU A 86 0.77 -14.33 11.10
CA LEU A 86 0.05 -13.96 9.89
C LEU A 86 -1.40 -14.41 10.01
N VAL A 87 -2.36 -13.52 9.77
CA VAL A 87 -3.79 -13.84 9.70
C VAL A 87 -4.26 -13.72 8.27
N LEU A 88 -4.80 -14.81 7.74
CA LEU A 88 -5.27 -14.96 6.37
C LEU A 88 -6.80 -14.91 6.38
N THR A 89 -7.37 -13.76 6.03
CA THR A 89 -8.83 -13.58 5.91
C THR A 89 -9.24 -13.53 4.44
N PRO A 90 -10.52 -13.78 4.12
CA PRO A 90 -11.00 -13.63 2.75
C PRO A 90 -10.94 -12.20 2.18
N VAL A 91 -10.78 -11.20 3.04
CA VAL A 91 -10.82 -9.76 2.70
C VAL A 91 -9.48 -9.04 2.88
N GLY A 92 -8.44 -9.77 3.21
CA GLY A 92 -7.09 -9.22 3.35
C GLY A 92 -6.18 -10.09 4.22
N THR A 93 -4.89 -9.98 3.99
CA THR A 93 -3.84 -10.61 4.78
C THR A 93 -3.29 -9.61 5.79
N VAL A 94 -3.15 -10.03 7.06
CA VAL A 94 -2.72 -9.15 8.16
C VAL A 94 -1.49 -9.74 8.84
N SER A 95 -0.39 -9.00 8.84
CA SER A 95 0.78 -9.27 9.67
C SER A 95 0.61 -8.60 11.02
N VAL A 96 0.53 -9.42 12.08
CA VAL A 96 0.31 -8.94 13.45
C VAL A 96 1.61 -8.97 14.22
N PHE A 97 1.95 -7.85 14.85
CA PHE A 97 3.18 -7.65 15.62
C PHE A 97 2.87 -7.20 17.04
N GLY A 98 3.37 -7.95 18.03
CA GLY A 98 3.35 -7.61 19.45
C GLY A 98 4.78 -7.52 19.97
N PHE A 99 5.36 -6.31 19.94
CA PHE A 99 6.72 -6.10 20.43
C PHE A 99 6.79 -6.29 21.95
N LYS A 100 7.68 -7.16 22.40
CA LYS A 100 8.03 -7.36 23.82
C LYS A 100 9.15 -6.42 24.27
N THR A 101 9.85 -5.82 23.34
CA THR A 101 10.88 -4.78 23.53
C THR A 101 10.36 -3.44 22.99
N PRO A 102 10.96 -2.30 23.34
CA PRO A 102 10.64 -1.03 22.66
C PRO A 102 10.75 -1.17 21.14
N ILE A 103 9.80 -0.58 20.42
CA ILE A 103 9.78 -0.62 18.96
C ILE A 103 10.84 0.36 18.43
N PRO A 104 11.85 -0.10 17.65
CA PRO A 104 12.82 0.80 17.07
C PRO A 104 12.19 1.67 15.98
N TYR A 105 12.52 2.97 15.92
CA TYR A 105 12.11 3.81 14.81
C TYR A 105 12.76 3.33 13.48
N PRO A 106 12.02 3.31 12.33
CA PRO A 106 10.65 3.78 12.11
C PRO A 106 9.58 2.67 12.18
N PHE A 107 9.90 1.49 12.70
CA PHE A 107 8.96 0.37 12.81
C PHE A 107 7.73 0.77 13.64
N GLY A 108 6.56 0.22 13.24
CA GLY A 108 5.29 0.56 13.85
C GLY A 108 4.62 1.82 13.28
N LEU A 109 5.28 2.52 12.37
CA LEU A 109 4.72 3.66 11.64
C LEU A 109 4.17 3.26 10.26
N GLU A 110 4.67 2.19 9.66
CA GLU A 110 4.12 1.60 8.44
C GLU A 110 2.87 0.77 8.74
N ARG A 111 1.87 0.90 7.88
CA ARG A 111 0.60 0.16 7.98
C ARG A 111 0.40 -0.84 6.86
N THR A 112 1.30 -0.84 5.89
CA THR A 112 1.22 -1.68 4.70
C THR A 112 2.58 -2.26 4.38
N GLY A 113 2.60 -3.55 4.05
CA GLY A 113 3.73 -4.25 3.46
C GLY A 113 3.41 -4.70 2.04
N TYR A 114 4.30 -4.41 1.10
CA TYR A 114 4.19 -4.83 -0.30
C TYR A 114 5.21 -5.94 -0.60
N LEU A 115 4.72 -7.11 -1.02
CA LEU A 115 5.58 -8.20 -1.47
C LEU A 115 6.16 -7.87 -2.84
N VAL A 116 7.48 -7.88 -2.94
CA VAL A 116 8.19 -7.56 -4.18
C VAL A 116 8.94 -8.77 -4.73
N THR A 117 9.17 -8.77 -6.05
CA THR A 117 9.85 -9.86 -6.77
C THR A 117 11.35 -9.88 -6.48
N ASP A 118 11.95 -8.71 -6.22
CA ASP A 118 13.35 -8.51 -5.84
C ASP A 118 13.47 -7.22 -5.04
N LEU A 119 13.94 -7.32 -3.79
CA LEU A 119 13.95 -6.21 -2.86
C LEU A 119 14.91 -5.09 -3.27
N GLU A 120 16.10 -5.43 -3.74
CA GLU A 120 17.09 -4.42 -4.14
C GLU A 120 16.62 -3.61 -5.35
N THR A 121 15.99 -4.28 -6.30
CA THR A 121 15.39 -3.63 -7.47
C THR A 121 14.21 -2.75 -7.07
N ALA A 122 13.35 -3.22 -6.17
CA ALA A 122 12.20 -2.45 -5.69
C ALA A 122 12.64 -1.19 -4.92
N VAL A 123 13.65 -1.30 -4.05
CA VAL A 123 14.20 -0.16 -3.30
C VAL A 123 14.85 0.87 -4.24
N ARG A 124 15.60 0.43 -5.27
CA ARG A 124 16.12 1.34 -6.29
C ARG A 124 15.01 2.05 -7.06
N ALA A 125 13.98 1.29 -7.47
CA ALA A 125 12.82 1.85 -8.16
C ALA A 125 12.05 2.86 -7.28
N ALA A 126 11.89 2.58 -5.99
CA ALA A 126 11.27 3.50 -5.03
C ALA A 126 12.05 4.83 -4.93
N ARG A 127 13.39 4.79 -4.78
CA ARG A 127 14.22 6.00 -4.81
C ARG A 127 14.07 6.79 -6.11
N ASN A 128 14.12 6.11 -7.25
CA ASN A 128 13.96 6.74 -8.57
C ASN A 128 12.56 7.36 -8.75
N SER A 129 11.58 6.83 -8.05
CA SER A 129 10.20 7.36 -8.02
C SER A 129 10.02 8.51 -7.04
N GLY A 130 11.03 8.85 -6.23
CA GLY A 130 11.00 9.95 -5.28
C GLY A 130 10.61 9.57 -3.85
N ALA A 131 10.62 8.29 -3.50
CA ALA A 131 10.49 7.85 -2.11
C ALA A 131 11.86 7.87 -1.40
N ASP A 132 11.85 8.20 -0.11
CA ASP A 132 13.01 8.07 0.76
C ASP A 132 13.13 6.63 1.27
N VAL A 133 14.36 6.15 1.48
CA VAL A 133 14.61 4.84 2.11
C VAL A 133 15.01 5.07 3.56
N LEU A 134 14.09 4.81 4.48
CA LEU A 134 14.30 4.99 5.92
C LEU A 134 15.10 3.84 6.52
N VAL A 135 14.81 2.60 6.07
CA VAL A 135 15.56 1.41 6.46
C VAL A 135 16.00 0.69 5.19
N THR A 136 17.32 0.56 5.02
CA THR A 136 17.91 -0.17 3.89
C THR A 136 17.60 -1.67 4.02
N PRO A 137 17.68 -2.46 2.93
CA PRO A 137 17.46 -3.88 2.98
C PRO A 137 18.20 -4.58 4.11
N PHE A 138 17.49 -5.39 4.88
CA PHE A 138 18.02 -6.21 5.97
C PHE A 138 17.35 -7.58 5.97
N ASP A 139 18.03 -8.57 6.55
CA ASP A 139 17.50 -9.93 6.64
C ASP A 139 16.45 -10.03 7.76
N ASP A 140 15.35 -10.71 7.46
CA ASP A 140 14.32 -11.13 8.38
C ASP A 140 14.25 -12.68 8.44
N PRO A 141 13.47 -13.31 9.35
CA PRO A 141 13.43 -14.76 9.48
C PRO A 141 12.99 -15.55 8.24
N ILE A 142 12.28 -14.92 7.30
CA ILE A 142 11.73 -15.59 6.11
C ILE A 142 12.14 -14.93 4.79
N GLY A 143 12.91 -13.84 4.86
CA GLY A 143 13.32 -13.12 3.67
C GLY A 143 14.16 -11.89 3.94
N LYS A 144 13.76 -10.79 3.35
CA LYS A 144 14.39 -9.48 3.52
C LYS A 144 13.33 -8.38 3.50
N ASP A 145 13.57 -7.32 4.29
CA ASP A 145 12.70 -6.17 4.42
C ASP A 145 13.44 -4.87 4.19
N ALA A 146 12.69 -3.82 3.83
CA ALA A 146 13.12 -2.43 3.79
C ALA A 146 11.94 -1.53 4.10
N ILE A 147 12.17 -0.34 4.67
CA ILE A 147 11.12 0.66 4.88
C ILE A 147 11.39 1.87 4.00
N ILE A 148 10.40 2.25 3.23
CA ILE A 148 10.40 3.48 2.43
C ILE A 148 9.38 4.47 2.99
N GLN A 149 9.63 5.75 2.72
CA GLN A 149 8.68 6.83 3.00
C GLN A 149 8.36 7.58 1.71
N TRP A 150 7.07 7.65 1.40
CA TRP A 150 6.57 8.41 0.27
C TRP A 150 6.61 9.92 0.56
N PRO A 151 6.66 10.77 -0.48
CA PRO A 151 6.40 12.20 -0.30
C PRO A 151 5.08 12.42 0.43
N GLY A 152 5.10 13.15 1.55
CA GLY A 152 3.92 13.32 2.41
C GLY A 152 3.96 12.51 3.69
N GLY A 153 5.00 11.69 3.89
CA GLY A 153 5.28 11.06 5.18
C GLY A 153 4.64 9.68 5.39
N VAL A 154 3.97 9.11 4.38
CA VAL A 154 3.41 7.76 4.43
C VAL A 154 4.53 6.73 4.36
N ASN A 155 4.59 5.82 5.32
CA ASN A 155 5.60 4.77 5.38
C ASN A 155 5.04 3.45 4.84
N THR A 156 5.87 2.71 4.11
CA THR A 156 5.52 1.38 3.57
C THR A 156 6.70 0.44 3.73
N GLN A 157 6.45 -0.78 4.15
CA GLN A 157 7.45 -1.84 4.10
C GLN A 157 7.45 -2.48 2.71
N LEU A 158 8.62 -2.63 2.11
CA LEU A 158 8.85 -3.53 0.99
C LEU A 158 9.47 -4.80 1.55
N TYR A 159 8.92 -5.96 1.20
CA TYR A 159 9.43 -7.22 1.69
C TYR A 159 9.55 -8.26 0.57
N TRP A 160 10.48 -9.17 0.74
CA TRP A 160 10.75 -10.27 -0.19
C TRP A 160 10.92 -11.57 0.59
N HIS A 161 10.32 -12.64 0.11
CA HIS A 161 10.41 -13.94 0.74
C HIS A 161 11.35 -14.88 0.00
N THR A 162 12.14 -15.66 0.76
CA THR A 162 13.00 -16.72 0.21
C THR A 162 12.20 -17.86 -0.44
N LYS A 163 10.94 -18.02 -0.04
CA LYS A 163 9.98 -18.94 -0.66
C LYS A 163 8.73 -18.19 -1.02
N ALA A 164 8.24 -18.39 -2.25
CA ALA A 164 6.97 -17.81 -2.66
C ALA A 164 5.85 -18.20 -1.68
N PRO A 165 5.05 -17.24 -1.17
CA PRO A 165 3.96 -17.54 -0.29
C PRO A 165 2.84 -18.26 -1.04
N ALA A 166 2.17 -19.18 -0.35
CA ALA A 166 1.01 -19.93 -0.86
C ALA A 166 -0.24 -19.51 -0.05
N TYR A 167 -0.66 -18.24 -0.20
CA TYR A 167 -1.84 -17.74 0.49
C TYR A 167 -3.12 -18.12 -0.25
N PRO A 168 -4.24 -18.38 0.48
CA PRO A 168 -5.54 -18.53 -0.15
C PRO A 168 -5.89 -17.29 -0.98
N ALA A 169 -6.64 -17.48 -2.07
CA ALA A 169 -7.14 -16.36 -2.85
C ALA A 169 -8.03 -15.46 -2.01
N LEU A 170 -7.80 -14.15 -2.10
CA LEU A 170 -8.67 -13.16 -1.48
C LEU A 170 -9.98 -13.06 -2.27
N ARG A 171 -11.10 -12.88 -1.57
CA ARG A 171 -12.40 -12.58 -2.18
C ARG A 171 -12.46 -11.11 -2.63
N THR A 172 -11.90 -10.22 -1.80
CA THR A 172 -11.75 -8.80 -2.09
C THR A 172 -10.34 -8.33 -1.73
N ILE A 173 -9.79 -7.41 -2.52
CA ILE A 173 -8.51 -6.77 -2.21
C ILE A 173 -8.77 -5.61 -1.26
N PRO A 174 -8.09 -5.55 -0.11
CA PRO A 174 -8.23 -4.44 0.83
C PRO A 174 -7.78 -3.11 0.20
N GLU A 175 -8.32 -2.02 0.72
CA GLU A 175 -8.00 -0.66 0.29
C GLU A 175 -7.12 0.03 1.35
N ASN A 176 -5.91 0.41 0.98
CA ASN A 176 -5.08 1.25 1.84
C ASN A 176 -5.59 2.69 1.79
N ARG A 177 -5.85 3.28 2.96
CA ARG A 177 -6.40 4.63 3.10
C ARG A 177 -5.36 5.50 3.80
N VAL A 178 -4.82 6.48 3.07
CA VAL A 178 -3.74 7.35 3.54
C VAL A 178 -4.18 8.81 3.54
N TYR A 179 -3.69 9.57 4.52
CA TYR A 179 -3.93 11.01 4.61
C TYR A 179 -2.68 11.76 4.15
N VAL A 180 -2.85 12.65 3.18
CA VAL A 180 -1.75 13.44 2.61
C VAL A 180 -2.16 14.91 2.55
N SER A 181 -1.23 15.80 2.91
CA SER A 181 -1.49 17.24 2.84
C SER A 181 -1.65 17.73 1.40
N PRO A 182 -2.42 18.80 1.16
CA PRO A 182 -2.58 19.41 -0.16
C PRO A 182 -1.24 19.77 -0.83
N ASP A 183 -0.24 20.17 -0.05
CA ASP A 183 1.10 20.53 -0.54
C ASP A 183 1.90 19.34 -1.07
N ARG A 184 1.60 18.13 -0.59
CA ARG A 184 2.36 16.91 -0.89
C ARG A 184 1.63 15.92 -1.79
N VAL A 185 0.30 16.02 -1.91
CA VAL A 185 -0.50 15.04 -2.64
C VAL A 185 -0.04 14.83 -4.09
N GLY A 186 0.31 15.89 -4.80
CA GLY A 186 0.82 15.78 -6.17
C GLY A 186 2.13 15.00 -6.27
N ALA A 187 3.06 15.22 -5.34
CA ALA A 187 4.32 14.48 -5.27
C ALA A 187 4.09 13.02 -4.86
N PHE A 188 3.23 12.77 -3.88
CA PHE A 188 2.85 11.43 -3.43
C PHE A 188 2.28 10.60 -4.57
N VAL A 189 1.25 11.11 -5.26
CA VAL A 189 0.57 10.39 -6.35
C VAL A 189 1.54 10.07 -7.49
N ARG A 190 2.35 11.04 -7.93
CA ARG A 190 3.36 10.77 -8.97
C ARG A 190 4.36 9.70 -8.56
N SER A 191 4.87 9.77 -7.33
CA SER A 191 5.84 8.80 -6.79
C SER A 191 5.23 7.39 -6.72
N PHE A 192 4.02 7.28 -6.16
CA PHE A 192 3.32 6.00 -6.04
C PHE A 192 3.00 5.38 -7.41
N LEU A 193 2.44 6.16 -8.35
CA LEU A 193 2.13 5.67 -9.69
C LEU A 193 3.38 5.24 -10.46
N ALA A 194 4.50 5.95 -10.30
CA ALA A 194 5.76 5.60 -10.96
C ALA A 194 6.33 4.26 -10.49
N LEU A 195 6.23 3.93 -9.18
CA LEU A 195 6.69 2.64 -8.66
C LEU A 195 5.68 1.52 -8.93
N SER A 196 4.41 1.79 -8.68
CA SER A 196 3.35 0.77 -8.67
C SER A 196 2.79 0.46 -10.06
N HIS A 197 3.15 1.24 -11.09
CA HIS A 197 2.53 1.20 -12.42
C HIS A 197 1.00 1.27 -12.36
N GLY A 198 0.50 2.03 -11.38
CA GLY A 198 -0.92 2.18 -11.12
C GLY A 198 -1.60 3.19 -12.03
N THR A 199 -2.92 3.24 -11.90
CA THR A 199 -3.79 4.20 -12.59
C THR A 199 -4.68 4.91 -11.57
N THR A 200 -4.88 6.21 -11.73
CA THR A 200 -5.90 6.95 -10.99
C THR A 200 -7.27 6.57 -11.54
N VAL A 201 -8.09 5.95 -10.70
CA VAL A 201 -9.47 5.53 -11.04
C VAL A 201 -10.43 6.69 -10.92
N SER A 202 -10.25 7.53 -9.88
CA SER A 202 -11.01 8.76 -9.68
C SER A 202 -10.17 9.81 -8.94
N ASP A 203 -10.44 11.08 -9.23
CA ASP A 203 -9.88 12.25 -8.55
C ASP A 203 -11.03 13.23 -8.36
N ASP A 204 -11.67 13.16 -7.19
CA ASP A 204 -12.85 13.93 -6.84
C ASP A 204 -12.44 15.07 -5.89
N ALA A 205 -12.50 16.31 -6.40
CA ALA A 205 -12.17 17.50 -5.62
C ALA A 205 -13.26 17.90 -4.60
N HIS A 206 -14.44 17.27 -4.67
CA HIS A 206 -15.62 17.61 -3.86
C HIS A 206 -16.24 16.36 -3.19
N ALA A 207 -15.43 15.37 -2.85
CA ALA A 207 -15.89 14.20 -2.11
C ALA A 207 -16.54 14.61 -0.79
N SER A 208 -17.52 13.83 -0.34
CA SER A 208 -18.25 14.13 0.89
C SER A 208 -17.34 14.04 2.11
N GLY A 209 -17.30 15.11 2.91
CA GLY A 209 -16.52 15.16 4.14
C GLY A 209 -16.97 14.19 5.24
N VAL A 210 -18.10 13.49 5.06
CA VAL A 210 -18.52 12.43 5.99
C VAL A 210 -17.46 11.32 6.10
N GLU A 211 -16.73 11.04 5.01
CA GLU A 211 -15.67 10.04 4.97
C GLU A 211 -14.44 10.39 5.82
N ILE A 212 -14.31 11.66 6.21
CA ILE A 212 -13.21 12.17 7.03
C ILE A 212 -13.70 12.83 8.33
N GLY A 213 -14.97 12.60 8.69
CA GLY A 213 -15.57 13.14 9.92
C GLY A 213 -15.95 14.62 9.88
N MET A 214 -16.06 15.21 8.69
CA MET A 214 -16.39 16.61 8.44
C MET A 214 -17.67 16.73 7.57
N PRO A 215 -18.85 16.26 8.04
CA PRO A 215 -20.02 16.06 7.19
C PRO A 215 -20.57 17.32 6.52
N ALA A 216 -20.21 18.51 7.02
CA ALA A 216 -20.59 19.78 6.40
C ALA A 216 -19.61 20.29 5.35
N GLU A 217 -18.53 19.57 5.11
CA GLU A 217 -17.44 19.98 4.21
C GLU A 217 -17.29 19.02 3.03
N THR A 218 -16.51 19.45 2.05
CA THR A 218 -16.00 18.60 0.98
C THR A 218 -14.47 18.56 1.04
N TYR A 219 -13.89 17.50 0.46
CA TYR A 219 -12.45 17.33 0.39
C TYR A 219 -12.06 16.68 -0.93
N ARG A 220 -10.77 16.66 -1.25
CA ARG A 220 -10.28 15.93 -2.42
C ARG A 220 -9.96 14.50 -2.05
N ARG A 221 -10.52 13.55 -2.80
CA ARG A 221 -10.25 12.11 -2.70
C ARG A 221 -9.72 11.59 -4.02
N ILE A 222 -8.59 10.84 -3.96
CA ILE A 222 -8.00 10.21 -5.13
C ILE A 222 -8.00 8.70 -4.91
N ARG A 223 -8.57 7.93 -5.83
CA ARG A 223 -8.52 6.47 -5.83
C ARG A 223 -7.57 5.98 -6.90
N ILE A 224 -6.72 5.03 -6.51
CA ILE A 224 -5.70 4.43 -7.36
C ILE A 224 -5.86 2.92 -7.31
N THR A 225 -5.76 2.27 -8.47
CA THR A 225 -5.56 0.83 -8.57
C THR A 225 -4.19 0.56 -9.16
N SER A 226 -3.53 -0.50 -8.70
CA SER A 226 -2.17 -0.83 -9.10
C SER A 226 -1.87 -2.31 -8.94
N THR A 227 -0.66 -2.73 -9.30
CA THR A 227 -0.16 -4.07 -9.00
C THR A 227 0.00 -4.34 -7.49
N PHE A 228 0.07 -3.29 -6.67
CA PHE A 228 0.01 -3.35 -5.20
C PHE A 228 -1.41 -3.23 -4.62
N GLY A 229 -2.45 -3.32 -5.45
CA GLY A 229 -3.84 -3.27 -4.99
C GLY A 229 -4.47 -1.88 -5.04
N LYS A 230 -5.37 -1.63 -4.09
CA LYS A 230 -6.19 -0.41 -4.03
C LYS A 230 -5.61 0.58 -3.02
N LEU A 231 -5.56 1.85 -3.41
CA LEU A 231 -5.15 2.95 -2.53
C LEU A 231 -6.15 4.10 -2.65
N THR A 232 -6.59 4.62 -1.50
CA THR A 232 -7.37 5.86 -1.43
C THR A 232 -6.55 6.93 -0.70
N VAL A 233 -6.31 8.03 -1.39
CA VAL A 233 -5.64 9.21 -0.83
C VAL A 233 -6.69 10.22 -0.41
N LEU A 234 -6.73 10.51 0.89
CA LEU A 234 -7.61 11.47 1.54
C LEU A 234 -6.81 12.75 1.76
N VAL A 235 -7.09 13.79 0.97
CA VAL A 235 -6.33 15.04 1.03
C VAL A 235 -6.88 15.91 2.14
N SER A 236 -6.05 16.21 3.14
CA SER A 236 -6.48 16.94 4.34
C SER A 236 -5.39 17.85 4.87
N ASN A 237 -5.79 19.01 5.38
CA ASN A 237 -4.93 19.93 6.14
C ASN A 237 -4.68 19.47 7.60
N GLY A 238 -5.21 18.33 8.01
CA GLY A 238 -5.27 17.92 9.41
C GLY A 238 -6.51 18.45 10.11
N HIS A 239 -6.45 18.56 11.43
CA HIS A 239 -7.60 19.01 12.27
C HIS A 239 -8.83 18.09 12.18
N LEU A 240 -8.63 16.81 11.86
CA LEU A 240 -9.70 15.83 11.76
C LEU A 240 -10.05 15.27 13.15
N PRO A 241 -11.34 15.01 13.42
CA PRO A 241 -11.74 14.39 14.68
C PRO A 241 -11.28 12.94 14.73
N TYR A 242 -11.06 12.41 15.94
CA TYR A 242 -10.84 10.96 16.10
C TYR A 242 -12.09 10.19 15.64
N PRO A 243 -11.96 9.08 14.91
CA PRO A 243 -10.72 8.30 14.62
C PRO A 243 -10.03 8.64 13.29
N TYR A 244 -10.43 9.68 12.59
CA TYR A 244 -9.87 10.08 11.29
C TYR A 244 -8.45 10.65 11.41
N GLY A 245 -7.79 10.89 10.25
CA GLY A 245 -6.47 11.49 10.18
C GLY A 245 -5.30 10.51 10.37
N ARG A 246 -5.57 9.20 10.49
CA ARG A 246 -4.57 8.14 10.57
C ARG A 246 -4.70 7.18 9.40
N GLU A 247 -3.58 6.62 8.95
CA GLU A 247 -3.60 5.51 8.01
C GLU A 247 -4.45 4.34 8.54
N MET A 248 -5.28 3.79 7.68
CA MET A 248 -6.10 2.63 7.99
C MET A 248 -6.33 1.77 6.75
N THR A 249 -6.71 0.53 6.96
CA THR A 249 -7.15 -0.36 5.89
C THR A 249 -8.66 -0.39 5.82
N GLY A 250 -9.22 -0.30 4.61
CA GLY A 250 -10.62 -0.56 4.31
C GLY A 250 -10.81 -1.99 3.86
N TYR A 251 -11.68 -2.73 4.54
CA TYR A 251 -12.03 -4.10 4.22
C TYR A 251 -13.41 -4.15 3.57
N GLU A 252 -13.45 -4.60 2.31
CA GLU A 252 -14.70 -4.79 1.56
C GLU A 252 -15.34 -6.10 1.95
N VAL A 253 -16.59 -6.02 2.42
CA VAL A 253 -17.42 -7.15 2.87
C VAL A 253 -18.76 -7.16 2.13
N ASP A 254 -19.45 -8.30 2.11
CA ASP A 254 -20.74 -8.41 1.43
C ASP A 254 -21.85 -7.65 2.18
N ASN A 255 -21.80 -7.63 3.52
CA ASN A 255 -22.84 -7.08 4.38
C ASN A 255 -22.23 -6.42 5.62
N VAL A 256 -22.25 -5.07 5.67
CA VAL A 256 -21.72 -4.30 6.79
C VAL A 256 -22.47 -4.58 8.09
N PRO A 257 -23.82 -4.51 8.18
CA PRO A 257 -24.55 -4.81 9.40
C PRO A 257 -24.23 -6.17 10.01
N GLU A 258 -24.19 -7.22 9.21
CA GLU A 258 -23.87 -8.58 9.67
C GLU A 258 -22.42 -8.69 10.15
N THR A 259 -21.48 -8.12 9.40
CA THR A 259 -20.06 -8.10 9.80
C THR A 259 -19.85 -7.34 11.11
N LEU A 260 -20.52 -6.19 11.28
CA LEU A 260 -20.48 -5.44 12.53
C LEU A 260 -21.12 -6.19 13.72
N SER A 261 -22.13 -7.02 13.47
CA SER A 261 -22.69 -7.88 14.52
C SER A 261 -21.66 -8.90 15.01
N ARG A 262 -20.97 -9.60 14.09
CA ARG A 262 -19.88 -10.53 14.45
C ARG A 262 -18.72 -9.81 15.17
N ALA A 263 -18.34 -8.64 14.65
CA ALA A 263 -17.26 -7.82 15.22
C ALA A 263 -17.58 -7.44 16.68
N ARG A 264 -18.78 -6.91 16.96
CA ARG A 264 -19.18 -6.55 18.33
C ARG A 264 -19.15 -7.76 19.28
N SER A 265 -19.62 -8.91 18.84
CA SER A 265 -19.59 -10.15 19.62
C SER A 265 -18.15 -10.62 19.93
N ALA A 266 -17.17 -10.17 19.13
CA ALA A 266 -15.75 -10.44 19.30
C ALA A 266 -14.99 -9.32 20.03
N GLY A 267 -15.70 -8.35 20.64
CA GLY A 267 -15.10 -7.26 21.40
C GLY A 267 -14.60 -6.09 20.59
N VAL A 268 -15.00 -5.97 19.32
CA VAL A 268 -14.70 -4.82 18.46
C VAL A 268 -15.68 -3.68 18.76
N VAL A 269 -15.16 -2.47 18.88
CA VAL A 269 -15.94 -1.25 19.13
C VAL A 269 -16.24 -0.56 17.80
N VAL A 270 -17.50 -0.19 17.57
CA VAL A 270 -17.88 0.64 16.43
C VAL A 270 -17.66 2.11 16.83
N LEU A 271 -16.65 2.74 16.24
CA LEU A 271 -16.30 4.13 16.50
C LEU A 271 -17.16 5.11 15.70
N VAL A 272 -17.42 4.77 14.44
CA VAL A 272 -18.32 5.52 13.56
C VAL A 272 -19.36 4.55 13.05
N PRO A 273 -20.65 4.77 13.36
CA PRO A 273 -21.73 3.92 12.88
C PRO A 273 -21.81 3.94 11.35
N PRO A 274 -22.51 2.96 10.72
CA PRO A 274 -22.65 2.93 9.28
C PRO A 274 -23.15 4.25 8.69
N TYR A 275 -22.46 4.71 7.66
CA TYR A 275 -22.82 5.86 6.85
C TYR A 275 -22.71 5.51 5.36
N GLU A 276 -23.38 6.27 4.53
CA GLU A 276 -23.33 6.08 3.07
C GLU A 276 -22.55 7.24 2.43
N SER A 277 -21.63 6.90 1.55
CA SER A 277 -20.90 7.85 0.72
C SER A 277 -20.37 7.13 -0.53
N ASP A 278 -20.47 7.81 -1.67
CA ASP A 278 -19.90 7.37 -2.94
C ASP A 278 -20.23 5.91 -3.31
N GLY A 279 -21.52 5.56 -3.19
CA GLY A 279 -22.02 4.22 -3.50
C GLY A 279 -21.54 3.12 -2.54
N ARG A 280 -21.06 3.48 -1.37
CA ARG A 280 -20.61 2.56 -0.30
C ARG A 280 -21.39 2.80 0.99
N SER A 281 -21.68 1.71 1.69
CA SER A 281 -22.01 1.74 3.11
C SER A 281 -20.72 1.42 3.88
N ALA A 282 -20.30 2.29 4.80
CA ALA A 282 -19.04 2.15 5.52
C ALA A 282 -19.19 2.45 7.02
N ALA A 283 -18.34 1.84 7.83
CA ALA A 283 -18.23 2.07 9.27
C ALA A 283 -16.77 2.05 9.71
N LEU A 284 -16.41 2.79 10.75
CA LEU A 284 -15.08 2.68 11.36
C LEU A 284 -15.17 1.91 12.66
N VAL A 285 -14.25 0.96 12.82
CA VAL A 285 -14.22 0.06 13.97
C VAL A 285 -12.85 0.06 14.62
N GLN A 286 -12.81 -0.25 15.92
CA GLN A 286 -11.58 -0.47 16.67
C GLN A 286 -11.56 -1.87 17.23
N PHE A 287 -10.57 -2.64 16.82
CA PHE A 287 -10.27 -3.97 17.35
C PHE A 287 -9.57 -3.90 18.70
N PRO A 288 -9.60 -4.99 19.51
CA PRO A 288 -8.74 -5.11 20.68
C PRO A 288 -7.28 -4.76 20.35
N GLY A 289 -6.58 -4.10 21.26
CA GLY A 289 -5.23 -3.60 21.01
C GLY A 289 -5.15 -2.27 20.24
N GLY A 290 -6.31 -1.66 19.91
CA GLY A 290 -6.39 -0.29 19.38
C GLY A 290 -6.28 -0.16 17.87
N TYR A 291 -6.25 -1.24 17.11
CA TYR A 291 -6.24 -1.17 15.65
C TYR A 291 -7.57 -0.63 15.11
N VAL A 292 -7.51 0.45 14.35
CA VAL A 292 -8.66 1.07 13.68
C VAL A 292 -8.69 0.69 12.21
N ALA A 293 -9.87 0.27 11.72
CA ALA A 293 -10.09 -0.10 10.33
C ALA A 293 -11.43 0.42 9.83
N GLU A 294 -11.56 0.55 8.51
CA GLU A 294 -12.84 0.72 7.85
C GLU A 294 -13.39 -0.63 7.41
N ILE A 295 -14.68 -0.84 7.58
CA ILE A 295 -15.44 -1.94 6.99
C ILE A 295 -16.47 -1.34 6.06
N HIS A 296 -16.48 -1.74 4.78
CA HIS A 296 -17.44 -1.23 3.81
C HIS A 296 -18.01 -2.30 2.91
N SER A 297 -19.15 -2.00 2.31
CA SER A 297 -19.74 -2.76 1.19
C SER A 297 -20.18 -1.81 0.08
N ILE A 298 -20.20 -2.31 -1.14
CA ILE A 298 -20.73 -1.58 -2.29
C ILE A 298 -22.26 -1.65 -2.25
N ILE A 299 -22.92 -0.50 -2.41
CA ILE A 299 -24.38 -0.43 -2.48
C ILE A 299 -24.83 -0.88 -3.88
N ALA A 300 -25.68 -1.90 -3.96
CA ALA A 300 -26.20 -2.41 -5.22
C ALA A 300 -26.98 -1.30 -5.96
N GLY A 301 -26.64 -1.08 -7.23
CA GLY A 301 -27.30 -0.06 -8.08
C GLY A 301 -26.54 1.27 -8.16
N SER A 302 -25.48 1.49 -7.42
CA SER A 302 -24.58 2.63 -7.59
C SER A 302 -23.51 2.33 -8.64
N SER A 303 -23.92 2.20 -9.92
CA SER A 303 -22.95 2.23 -11.02
C SER A 303 -22.39 3.64 -11.10
N HIS A 304 -21.07 3.76 -11.00
CA HIS A 304 -20.38 5.03 -11.29
C HIS A 304 -20.75 5.48 -12.72
N GLN A 305 -21.48 6.60 -12.82
CA GLN A 305 -21.62 7.33 -14.07
C GLN A 305 -20.39 8.15 -14.33
#